data_fcfb756ee48d3d48d83c8aa90fc600fa
#
_entry.id   fcfb756ee48d3d48d83c8aa90fc600fa
#
_cell.length_a   1.000
_cell.length_b   1.000
_cell.length_c   1.000
_cell.angle_alpha   90.00
_cell.angle_beta   90.00
_cell.angle_gamma   90.00
#
_symmetry.space_group_name_H-M   'P 1'
#
loop_
_entity.id
_entity.type
_entity.pdbx_description
1 polymer ?
#
loop_
_entity_poly.entity_id
_entity_poly.type
_entity_poly.pdbx_seq_one_letter_code
_entity_poly.pdbx_strand_id
1 'polypeptide(L)'
;MKITTAVLLAGAAAAGVGVAHLWQAERHQRQRNALSAASMHQEYLRYVEGNPELQRLWVPEDGSLDPEEYLRRTHANHLFSALAVRFRVGIIDEENLRVQANWMMSRALGRDYWSSFSGFRESEARDKVDRRFNRIMTSEWLARPEVDALV
;
A
#
# COMPACT_ATOMS: atom_id res chain seq x y z
N MET A 1 -21.90 -52.53 -1.27
CA MET A 1 -22.17 -51.08 -1.40
C MET A 1 -21.42 -50.17 -0.41
N LYS A 2 -20.93 -50.64 0.73
CA LYS A 2 -20.27 -49.74 1.74
C LYS A 2 -18.80 -49.37 1.42
N ILE A 3 -18.05 -50.18 0.71
CA ILE A 3 -16.63 -49.95 0.40
C ILE A 3 -16.47 -48.87 -0.70
N THR A 4 -17.31 -48.91 -1.72
CA THR A 4 -17.27 -47.93 -2.84
C THR A 4 -17.57 -46.52 -2.37
N THR A 5 -18.49 -46.36 -1.42
CA THR A 5 -18.84 -45.03 -0.84
C THR A 5 -17.70 -44.49 0.01
N ALA A 6 -17.00 -45.36 0.78
CA ALA A 6 -15.84 -44.93 1.57
C ALA A 6 -14.65 -44.49 0.71
N VAL A 7 -14.39 -45.17 -0.41
CA VAL A 7 -13.34 -44.81 -1.35
C VAL A 7 -13.63 -43.50 -2.06
N LEU A 8 -14.89 -43.24 -2.44
CA LEU A 8 -15.31 -41.97 -3.05
C LEU A 8 -15.21 -40.78 -2.07
N LEU A 9 -15.57 -41.00 -0.80
CA LEU A 9 -15.44 -39.98 0.23
C LEU A 9 -13.97 -39.65 0.55
N ALA A 10 -13.11 -40.67 0.61
CA ALA A 10 -11.67 -40.48 0.80
C ALA A 10 -11.03 -39.75 -0.37
N GLY A 11 -11.42 -40.08 -1.62
CA GLY A 11 -10.96 -39.39 -2.83
C GLY A 11 -11.40 -37.90 -2.87
N ALA A 12 -12.66 -37.63 -2.51
CA ALA A 12 -13.17 -36.25 -2.45
C ALA A 12 -12.47 -35.41 -1.36
N ALA A 13 -12.19 -36.00 -0.20
CA ALA A 13 -11.46 -35.31 0.88
C ALA A 13 -10.00 -35.02 0.46
N ALA A 14 -9.31 -35.98 -0.18
CA ALA A 14 -7.95 -35.76 -0.67
C ALA A 14 -7.88 -34.69 -1.77
N ALA A 15 -8.85 -34.65 -2.69
CA ALA A 15 -8.95 -33.64 -3.72
C ALA A 15 -9.22 -32.24 -3.09
N GLY A 16 -10.10 -32.16 -2.09
CA GLY A 16 -10.38 -30.92 -1.37
C GLY A 16 -9.17 -30.35 -0.64
N VAL A 17 -8.38 -31.21 0.01
CA VAL A 17 -7.13 -30.82 0.67
C VAL A 17 -6.09 -30.34 -0.36
N GLY A 18 -5.97 -31.04 -1.50
CA GLY A 18 -5.06 -30.63 -2.58
C GLY A 18 -5.39 -29.25 -3.15
N VAL A 19 -6.67 -28.98 -3.42
CA VAL A 19 -7.12 -27.67 -3.89
C VAL A 19 -6.87 -26.57 -2.85
N ALA A 20 -7.14 -26.83 -1.58
CA ALA A 20 -6.87 -25.89 -0.50
C ALA A 20 -5.37 -25.56 -0.40
N HIS A 21 -4.49 -26.54 -0.50
CA HIS A 21 -3.05 -26.34 -0.50
C HIS A 21 -2.57 -25.54 -1.70
N LEU A 22 -3.07 -25.80 -2.91
CA LEU A 22 -2.73 -25.04 -4.11
C LEU A 22 -3.17 -23.58 -3.97
N TRP A 23 -4.38 -23.33 -3.50
CA TRP A 23 -4.89 -21.99 -3.26
C TRP A 23 -4.07 -21.22 -2.22
N GLN A 24 -3.69 -21.89 -1.13
CA GLN A 24 -2.83 -21.31 -0.10
C GLN A 24 -1.43 -21.02 -0.65
N ALA A 25 -0.83 -21.92 -1.42
CA ALA A 25 0.47 -21.73 -2.05
C ALA A 25 0.46 -20.55 -3.03
N GLU A 26 -0.59 -20.44 -3.85
CA GLU A 26 -0.77 -19.29 -4.76
C GLU A 26 -0.92 -17.96 -4.00
N ARG A 27 -1.69 -17.94 -2.92
CA ARG A 27 -1.84 -16.76 -2.07
C ARG A 27 -0.49 -16.35 -1.47
N HIS A 28 0.28 -17.27 -0.94
CA HIS A 28 1.62 -16.99 -0.40
C HIS A 28 2.59 -16.52 -1.49
N GLN A 29 2.50 -17.08 -2.70
CA GLN A 29 3.32 -16.63 -3.81
C GLN A 29 2.99 -15.19 -4.22
N ARG A 30 1.70 -14.85 -4.31
CA ARG A 30 1.26 -13.47 -4.61
C ARG A 30 1.71 -12.47 -3.53
N GLN A 31 1.65 -12.85 -2.26
CA GLN A 31 2.14 -12.02 -1.16
C GLN A 31 3.65 -11.81 -1.25
N ARG A 32 4.44 -12.85 -1.51
CA ARG A 32 5.89 -12.75 -1.70
C ARG A 32 6.24 -11.86 -2.88
N ASN A 33 5.56 -12.02 -4.01
CA ASN A 33 5.78 -11.19 -5.20
C ASN A 33 5.44 -9.73 -4.92
N ALA A 34 4.36 -9.43 -4.21
CA ALA A 34 3.99 -8.08 -3.82
C ALA A 34 5.03 -7.43 -2.88
N LEU A 35 5.54 -8.19 -1.90
CA LEU A 35 6.60 -7.74 -1.01
C LEU A 35 7.91 -7.49 -1.76
N SER A 36 8.29 -8.40 -2.66
CA SER A 36 9.50 -8.25 -3.49
C SER A 36 9.42 -7.01 -4.39
N ALA A 37 8.30 -6.82 -5.08
CA ALA A 37 8.09 -5.65 -5.93
C ALA A 37 8.11 -4.34 -5.10
N ALA A 38 7.49 -4.34 -3.92
CA ALA A 38 7.53 -3.19 -3.02
C ALA A 38 8.95 -2.92 -2.51
N SER A 39 9.74 -3.95 -2.18
CA SER A 39 11.13 -3.81 -1.76
C SER A 39 11.99 -3.18 -2.85
N MET A 40 11.86 -3.65 -4.09
CA MET A 40 12.57 -3.08 -5.25
C MET A 40 12.22 -1.60 -5.47
N HIS A 41 10.92 -1.27 -5.38
CA HIS A 41 10.47 0.12 -5.51
C HIS A 41 11.02 1.00 -4.39
N GLN A 42 11.01 0.53 -3.16
CA GLN A 42 11.56 1.22 -2.00
C GLN A 42 13.08 1.43 -2.11
N GLU A 43 13.80 0.45 -2.63
CA GLU A 43 15.23 0.53 -2.86
C GLU A 43 15.57 1.56 -3.95
N TYR A 44 14.82 1.55 -5.04
CA TYR A 44 14.94 2.56 -6.09
C TYR A 44 14.69 3.98 -5.55
N LEU A 45 13.65 4.20 -4.78
CA LEU A 45 13.37 5.52 -4.20
C LEU A 45 14.49 5.99 -3.26
N ARG A 46 15.02 5.09 -2.41
CA ARG A 46 16.19 5.42 -1.57
C ARG A 46 17.43 5.77 -2.40
N TYR A 47 17.62 5.09 -3.51
CA TYR A 47 18.71 5.39 -4.42
C TYR A 47 18.55 6.78 -5.05
N VAL A 48 17.35 7.14 -5.48
CA VAL A 48 17.03 8.48 -5.98
C VAL A 48 17.20 9.55 -4.90
N GLU A 49 16.70 9.29 -3.68
CA GLU A 49 16.82 10.22 -2.54
C GLU A 49 18.29 10.50 -2.17
N GLY A 50 19.17 9.52 -2.34
CA GLY A 50 20.60 9.66 -2.07
C GLY A 50 21.41 10.28 -3.23
N ASN A 51 20.79 10.56 -4.39
CA ASN A 51 21.49 11.02 -5.57
C ASN A 51 20.87 12.31 -6.16
N PRO A 52 21.43 13.50 -5.85
CA PRO A 52 20.90 14.79 -6.31
C PRO A 52 20.78 14.92 -7.83
N GLU A 53 21.64 14.26 -8.60
CA GLU A 53 21.57 14.30 -10.06
C GLU A 53 20.34 13.55 -10.58
N LEU A 54 20.01 12.40 -9.98
CA LEU A 54 18.82 11.67 -10.35
C LEU A 54 17.54 12.41 -9.92
N GLN A 55 17.59 13.09 -8.79
CA GLN A 55 16.46 13.90 -8.34
C GLN A 55 16.11 15.00 -9.36
N ARG A 56 17.11 15.66 -9.94
CA ARG A 56 16.92 16.70 -10.96
C ARG A 56 16.20 16.21 -12.21
N LEU A 57 16.36 14.93 -12.57
CA LEU A 57 15.66 14.33 -13.71
C LEU A 57 14.15 14.23 -13.53
N TRP A 58 13.68 14.27 -12.27
CA TRP A 58 12.27 14.13 -11.91
C TRP A 58 11.62 15.45 -11.50
N VAL A 59 12.43 16.47 -11.23
CA VAL A 59 11.92 17.82 -10.97
C VAL A 59 11.54 18.46 -12.31
N PRO A 60 10.33 19.03 -12.45
CA PRO A 60 9.92 19.68 -13.67
C PRO A 60 10.85 20.83 -14.04
N GLU A 61 11.28 20.90 -15.31
CA GLU A 61 12.19 21.94 -15.83
C GLU A 61 11.55 23.35 -15.81
N ASP A 62 10.22 23.42 -15.75
CA ASP A 62 9.47 24.68 -15.70
C ASP A 62 9.53 25.38 -14.34
N GLY A 63 10.26 24.82 -13.38
CA GLY A 63 10.39 25.37 -12.03
C GLY A 63 9.12 25.30 -11.19
N SER A 64 8.10 24.55 -11.63
CA SER A 64 6.83 24.40 -10.91
C SER A 64 6.96 23.65 -9.59
N LEU A 65 8.08 22.96 -9.37
CA LEU A 65 8.37 22.20 -8.18
C LEU A 65 9.82 22.42 -7.74
N ASP A 66 10.00 22.90 -6.52
CA ASP A 66 11.31 23.02 -5.89
C ASP A 66 11.89 21.63 -5.55
N PRO A 67 13.22 21.42 -5.69
CA PRO A 67 13.87 20.15 -5.35
C PRO A 67 13.62 19.68 -3.91
N GLU A 68 13.56 20.58 -2.94
CA GLU A 68 13.25 20.24 -1.55
C GLU A 68 11.80 19.77 -1.41
N GLU A 69 10.87 20.43 -2.06
CA GLU A 69 9.47 20.00 -2.11
C GLU A 69 9.30 18.67 -2.84
N TYR A 70 10.06 18.43 -3.91
CA TYR A 70 10.10 17.11 -4.56
C TYR A 70 10.53 16.00 -3.58
N LEU A 71 11.59 16.23 -2.81
CA LEU A 71 12.06 15.28 -1.79
C LEU A 71 11.00 15.02 -0.72
N ARG A 72 10.36 16.06 -0.23
CA ARG A 72 9.28 15.96 0.76
C ARG A 72 8.13 15.10 0.24
N ARG A 73 7.68 15.33 -1.00
CA ARG A 73 6.61 14.55 -1.64
C ARG A 73 7.03 13.10 -1.88
N THR A 74 8.27 12.86 -2.32
CA THR A 74 8.83 11.51 -2.51
C THR A 74 8.87 10.76 -1.19
N HIS A 75 9.32 11.41 -0.12
CA HIS A 75 9.34 10.81 1.22
C HIS A 75 7.92 10.46 1.69
N ALA A 76 6.96 11.35 1.52
CA ALA A 76 5.56 11.07 1.85
C ALA A 76 5.04 9.88 1.03
N ASN A 77 5.27 9.87 -0.29
CA ASN A 77 4.89 8.74 -1.16
C ASN A 77 5.46 7.41 -0.68
N HIS A 78 6.69 7.42 -0.21
CA HIS A 78 7.38 6.25 0.38
C HIS A 78 6.61 5.71 1.58
N LEU A 79 6.26 6.57 2.54
CA LEU A 79 5.54 6.19 3.75
C LEU A 79 4.15 5.62 3.42
N PHE A 80 3.38 6.30 2.57
CA PHE A 80 2.05 5.84 2.15
C PHE A 80 2.11 4.51 1.38
N SER A 81 3.10 4.34 0.51
CA SER A 81 3.27 3.11 -0.27
C SER A 81 3.68 1.94 0.62
N ALA A 82 4.60 2.16 1.57
CA ALA A 82 4.98 1.14 2.54
C ALA A 82 3.79 0.70 3.41
N LEU A 83 2.97 1.66 3.84
CA LEU A 83 1.79 1.37 4.64
C LEU A 83 0.73 0.60 3.84
N ALA A 84 0.51 0.99 2.57
CA ALA A 84 -0.41 0.29 1.67
C ALA A 84 0.00 -1.17 1.45
N VAL A 85 1.29 -1.43 1.23
CA VAL A 85 1.81 -2.80 1.08
C VAL A 85 1.62 -3.61 2.36
N ARG A 86 1.94 -3.06 3.54
CA ARG A 86 1.76 -3.75 4.84
C ARG A 86 0.30 -4.12 5.07
N PHE A 87 -0.62 -3.24 4.73
CA PHE A 87 -2.06 -3.51 4.79
C PHE A 87 -2.48 -4.57 3.77
N ARG A 88 -2.05 -4.46 2.52
CA ARG A 88 -2.36 -5.41 1.45
C ARG A 88 -1.94 -6.85 1.77
N VAL A 89 -0.76 -7.03 2.36
CA VAL A 89 -0.25 -8.36 2.71
C VAL A 89 -0.73 -8.86 4.08
N GLY A 90 -1.51 -8.06 4.80
CA GLY A 90 -2.10 -8.44 6.09
C GLY A 90 -1.14 -8.40 7.27
N ILE A 91 -0.04 -7.62 7.18
CA ILE A 91 0.86 -7.35 8.32
C ILE A 91 0.18 -6.42 9.32
N ILE A 92 -0.66 -5.52 8.83
CA ILE A 92 -1.51 -4.66 9.66
C ILE A 92 -2.97 -4.85 9.26
N ASP A 93 -3.85 -4.81 10.24
CA ASP A 93 -5.31 -4.80 10.07
C ASP A 93 -5.87 -3.37 9.91
N GLU A 94 -7.18 -3.25 9.81
CA GLU A 94 -7.83 -1.95 9.63
C GLU A 94 -7.71 -1.04 10.85
N GLU A 95 -7.72 -1.59 12.06
CA GLU A 95 -7.59 -0.82 13.30
C GLU A 95 -6.20 -0.19 13.38
N ASN A 96 -5.17 -1.00 13.18
CA ASN A 96 -3.78 -0.53 13.12
C ASN A 96 -3.56 0.46 11.95
N LEU A 97 -4.20 0.23 10.80
CA LEU A 97 -4.14 1.16 9.68
C LEU A 97 -4.73 2.53 10.05
N ARG A 98 -5.89 2.57 10.74
CA ARG A 98 -6.50 3.82 11.21
C ARG A 98 -5.59 4.59 12.16
N VAL A 99 -4.96 3.90 13.10
CA VAL A 99 -4.00 4.52 14.03
C VAL A 99 -2.85 5.19 13.27
N GLN A 100 -2.25 4.48 12.30
CA GLN A 100 -1.15 5.02 11.51
C GLN A 100 -1.61 6.12 10.55
N ALA A 101 -2.78 5.97 9.92
CA ALA A 101 -3.38 7.01 9.08
C ALA A 101 -3.65 8.30 9.88
N ASN A 102 -4.23 8.17 11.07
CA ASN A 102 -4.48 9.29 11.97
C ASN A 102 -3.18 10.01 12.34
N TRP A 103 -2.11 9.26 12.65
CA TRP A 103 -0.80 9.83 12.92
C TRP A 103 -0.23 10.56 11.69
N MET A 104 -0.31 9.97 10.50
CA MET A 104 0.15 10.60 9.25
C MET A 104 -0.63 11.89 8.95
N MET A 105 -1.95 11.85 9.12
CA MET A 105 -2.84 13.00 8.88
C MET A 105 -2.72 14.08 9.97
N SER A 106 -2.05 13.81 11.08
CA SER A 106 -1.70 14.84 12.07
C SER A 106 -0.47 15.68 11.67
N ARG A 107 0.19 15.35 10.57
CA ARG A 107 1.38 16.04 10.04
C ARG A 107 1.03 16.78 8.76
N ALA A 108 1.51 18.01 8.61
CA ALA A 108 1.33 18.81 7.40
C ALA A 108 1.74 18.01 6.15
N LEU A 109 2.91 17.39 6.16
CA LEU A 109 3.42 16.58 5.06
C LEU A 109 2.43 15.48 4.60
N GLY A 110 1.83 14.76 5.54
CA GLY A 110 0.86 13.70 5.22
C GLY A 110 -0.43 14.25 4.64
N ARG A 111 -0.91 15.36 5.18
CA ARG A 111 -2.11 16.05 4.69
C ARG A 111 -1.92 16.63 3.29
N ASP A 112 -0.81 17.33 3.06
CA ASP A 112 -0.47 17.94 1.78
C ASP A 112 -0.33 16.87 0.69
N TYR A 113 0.36 15.77 1.02
CA TYR A 113 0.49 14.65 0.12
C TYR A 113 -0.88 14.04 -0.24
N TRP A 114 -1.72 13.76 0.76
CA TRP A 114 -3.03 13.13 0.52
C TRP A 114 -3.97 14.06 -0.25
N SER A 115 -3.97 15.34 0.06
CA SER A 115 -4.70 16.39 -0.67
C SER A 115 -4.33 16.40 -2.16
N SER A 116 -3.04 16.29 -2.47
CA SER A 116 -2.54 16.36 -3.84
C SER A 116 -2.69 15.06 -4.63
N PHE A 117 -2.57 13.89 -3.96
CA PHE A 117 -2.40 12.61 -4.65
C PHE A 117 -3.50 11.58 -4.38
N SER A 118 -4.50 11.87 -3.54
CA SER A 118 -5.59 10.93 -3.25
C SER A 118 -6.36 10.52 -4.51
N GLY A 119 -6.63 11.44 -5.43
CA GLY A 119 -7.29 11.16 -6.70
C GLY A 119 -6.48 10.22 -7.59
N PHE A 120 -5.16 10.43 -7.66
CA PHE A 120 -4.26 9.53 -8.38
C PHE A 120 -4.26 8.13 -7.76
N ARG A 121 -4.15 8.04 -6.43
CA ARG A 121 -4.22 6.78 -5.69
C ARG A 121 -5.52 6.03 -5.90
N GLU A 122 -6.64 6.75 -6.03
CA GLU A 122 -7.92 6.13 -6.32
C GLU A 122 -7.98 5.59 -7.77
N SER A 123 -7.41 6.31 -8.73
CA SER A 123 -7.33 5.85 -10.13
C SER A 123 -6.43 4.62 -10.31
N GLU A 124 -5.40 4.46 -9.48
CA GLU A 124 -4.51 3.30 -9.48
C GLU A 124 -5.08 2.08 -8.73
N ALA A 125 -6.17 2.23 -8.00
CA ALA A 125 -6.74 1.19 -7.15
C ALA A 125 -7.19 -0.02 -7.97
N ARG A 126 -6.48 -1.15 -7.83
CA ARG A 126 -6.68 -2.36 -8.63
C ARG A 126 -7.84 -3.24 -8.13
N ASP A 127 -8.05 -3.25 -6.83
CA ASP A 127 -9.00 -4.15 -6.18
C ASP A 127 -9.65 -3.56 -4.92
N LYS A 128 -10.40 -4.38 -4.21
CA LYS A 128 -11.11 -3.98 -2.98
C LYS A 128 -10.17 -3.60 -1.85
N VAL A 129 -8.95 -4.13 -1.81
CA VAL A 129 -7.98 -3.85 -0.74
C VAL A 129 -7.42 -2.45 -0.93
N ASP A 130 -7.03 -2.07 -2.15
CA ASP A 130 -6.56 -0.72 -2.45
C ASP A 130 -7.64 0.32 -2.18
N ARG A 131 -8.87 0.08 -2.67
CA ARG A 131 -10.00 0.98 -2.39
C ARG A 131 -10.32 1.08 -0.90
N ARG A 132 -10.13 0.00 -0.13
CA ARG A 132 -10.33 0.02 1.32
C ARG A 132 -9.27 0.86 2.01
N PHE A 133 -8.00 0.69 1.62
CA PHE A 133 -6.89 1.52 2.09
C PHE A 133 -7.17 3.01 1.84
N ASN A 134 -7.46 3.38 0.59
CA ASN A 134 -7.72 4.77 0.21
C ASN A 134 -8.89 5.37 0.99
N ARG A 135 -9.95 4.61 1.19
CA ARG A 135 -11.13 5.04 1.97
C ARG A 135 -10.78 5.34 3.43
N ILE A 136 -9.96 4.50 4.06
CA ILE A 136 -9.51 4.70 5.43
C ILE A 136 -8.65 5.96 5.52
N MET A 137 -7.69 6.12 4.60
CA MET A 137 -6.84 7.31 4.53
C MET A 137 -7.66 8.60 4.34
N THR A 138 -8.61 8.60 3.42
CA THR A 138 -9.50 9.73 3.17
C THR A 138 -10.36 10.04 4.40
N SER A 139 -10.89 9.02 5.08
CA SER A 139 -11.67 9.18 6.31
C SER A 139 -10.88 9.89 7.40
N GLU A 140 -9.63 9.49 7.63
CA GLU A 140 -8.76 10.10 8.64
C GLU A 140 -8.30 11.52 8.23
N TRP A 141 -8.12 11.75 6.93
CA TRP A 141 -7.83 13.08 6.40
C TRP A 141 -8.99 14.06 6.61
N LEU A 142 -10.22 13.64 6.32
CA LEU A 142 -11.45 14.44 6.51
C LEU A 142 -11.77 14.67 7.99
N ALA A 143 -11.45 13.70 8.85
CA ALA A 143 -11.68 13.82 10.30
C ALA A 143 -10.82 14.90 10.97
N ARG A 144 -9.79 15.40 10.27
CA ARG A 144 -8.92 16.49 10.73
C ARG A 144 -8.99 17.63 9.72
N PRO A 145 -9.99 18.51 9.81
CA PRO A 145 -9.97 19.77 9.07
C PRO A 145 -8.66 20.51 9.41
N GLU A 146 -8.16 21.29 8.47
CA GLU A 146 -6.91 22.03 8.60
C GLU A 146 -6.80 22.59 10.03
N VAL A 147 -5.73 22.16 10.72
CA VAL A 147 -5.26 22.94 11.84
C VAL A 147 -4.77 24.21 11.20
N ASP A 148 -5.62 25.24 11.20
CA ASP A 148 -5.23 26.57 10.83
C ASP A 148 -3.84 26.82 11.39
N ALA A 149 -2.98 27.34 10.54
CA ALA A 149 -1.67 27.80 10.89
C ALA A 149 -1.81 28.78 12.08
N LEU A 150 -1.85 28.26 13.28
CA LEU A 150 -1.63 29.01 14.48
C LEU A 150 -0.13 28.99 14.73
N VAL A 151 0.46 30.08 14.31
CA VAL A 151 1.77 30.69 14.54
C VAL A 151 2.75 30.52 13.41
#